data_dae0d0ac3de113e05b9c3c7553b8fed8
#
_entry.id   dae0d0ac3de113e05b9c3c7553b8fed8
#
_cell.length_a   1.000
_cell.length_b   1.000
_cell.length_c   1.000
_cell.angle_alpha   90.00
_cell.angle_beta   90.00
_cell.angle_gamma   90.00
#
_symmetry.space_group_name_H-M   'P 1'
#
loop_
_entity.id
_entity.type
_entity.pdbx_description
1 polymer ?
#
loop_
_entity_poly.entity_id
_entity_poly.type
_entity_poly.pdbx_seq_one_letter_code
_entity_poly.pdbx_strand_id
1 'polypeptide(L)'
;MENLIIEKLKKEDLKEAILIYDTNHNLTTNYDKLFKEYDKIYNNPDYHNIVAKLDNKIVGLATIVVNHDIVEELKPFLTVWNFGVHKDYRRKKIGTRMFNYIYEYAEKLECEFIALIAEKDNVIGQKFYESLGYYKQVGFVKLINKEKW
;
A
#
# COMPACT_ATOMS: atom_id res chain seq x y z
N MET A 1 -12.83 -16.48 0.32
CA MET A 1 -12.64 -16.38 -1.13
C MET A 1 -11.50 -17.29 -1.55
N GLU A 2 -11.84 -18.31 -2.28
CA GLU A 2 -10.89 -19.36 -2.63
C GLU A 2 -9.81 -18.92 -3.61
N ASN A 3 -10.11 -17.95 -4.49
CA ASN A 3 -9.20 -17.52 -5.55
C ASN A 3 -8.57 -16.15 -5.31
N LEU A 4 -8.49 -15.71 -4.06
CA LEU A 4 -7.84 -14.46 -3.70
C LEU A 4 -6.37 -14.72 -3.36
N ILE A 5 -5.48 -14.07 -4.11
CA ILE A 5 -4.03 -14.18 -3.94
C ILE A 5 -3.47 -12.80 -3.67
N ILE A 6 -2.60 -12.69 -2.67
CA ILE A 6 -1.82 -11.48 -2.40
C ILE A 6 -0.38 -11.78 -2.80
N GLU A 7 0.16 -10.99 -3.71
CA GLU A 7 1.51 -11.23 -4.23
C GLU A 7 2.23 -9.93 -4.60
N LYS A 8 3.53 -10.03 -4.82
CA LYS A 8 4.33 -8.90 -5.31
C LYS A 8 3.84 -8.49 -6.70
N LEU A 9 3.73 -7.18 -6.92
CA LEU A 9 3.36 -6.60 -8.21
C LEU A 9 4.41 -6.94 -9.27
N LYS A 10 3.97 -7.49 -10.39
CA LYS A 10 4.82 -7.73 -11.56
C LYS A 10 4.78 -6.50 -12.47
N LYS A 11 5.86 -6.29 -13.23
CA LYS A 11 5.93 -5.14 -14.15
C LYS A 11 4.79 -5.10 -15.15
N GLU A 12 4.40 -6.25 -15.69
CA GLU A 12 3.31 -6.34 -16.67
C GLU A 12 1.95 -5.98 -16.08
N ASP A 13 1.80 -6.03 -14.77
CA ASP A 13 0.54 -5.73 -14.08
C ASP A 13 0.45 -4.28 -13.57
N LEU A 14 1.50 -3.49 -13.77
CA LEU A 14 1.59 -2.15 -13.19
C LEU A 14 0.43 -1.24 -13.61
N LYS A 15 0.11 -1.23 -14.90
CA LYS A 15 -0.96 -0.38 -15.42
C LYS A 15 -2.32 -0.74 -14.80
N GLU A 16 -2.64 -2.03 -14.73
CA GLU A 16 -3.89 -2.50 -14.14
C GLU A 16 -3.98 -2.12 -12.66
N ALA A 17 -2.88 -2.26 -11.92
CA ALA A 17 -2.84 -1.88 -10.51
C ALA A 17 -3.05 -0.38 -10.31
N ILE A 18 -2.38 0.46 -11.09
CA ILE A 18 -2.51 1.92 -10.96
C ILE A 18 -3.89 2.40 -11.37
N LEU A 19 -4.56 1.72 -12.30
CA LEU A 19 -5.94 2.06 -12.67
C LEU A 19 -6.90 2.00 -11.47
N ILE A 20 -6.65 1.13 -10.50
CA ILE A 20 -7.45 1.08 -9.27
C ILE A 20 -7.32 2.40 -8.52
N TYR A 21 -6.09 2.84 -8.30
CA TYR A 21 -5.81 4.09 -7.59
C TYR A 21 -6.38 5.29 -8.36
N ASP A 22 -6.13 5.35 -9.66
CA ASP A 22 -6.64 6.42 -10.52
C ASP A 22 -8.18 6.48 -10.47
N THR A 23 -8.83 5.34 -10.54
CA THR A 23 -10.31 5.24 -10.50
C THR A 23 -10.83 5.69 -9.13
N ASN A 24 -10.23 5.23 -8.05
CA ASN A 24 -10.66 5.58 -6.69
C ASN A 24 -10.48 7.07 -6.38
N HIS A 25 -9.48 7.72 -6.97
CA HIS A 25 -9.12 9.11 -6.67
C HIS A 25 -9.37 10.06 -7.82
N ASN A 26 -10.01 9.60 -8.90
CA ASN A 26 -10.32 10.40 -10.08
C ASN A 26 -9.07 11.08 -10.66
N LEU A 27 -8.03 10.30 -10.84
CA LEU A 27 -6.75 10.76 -11.37
C LEU A 27 -6.48 10.17 -12.75
N THR A 28 -5.53 10.79 -13.47
CA THR A 28 -5.03 10.30 -14.75
C THR A 28 -3.52 10.22 -14.69
N THR A 29 -2.99 9.02 -14.82
CA THR A 29 -1.56 8.76 -14.76
C THR A 29 -0.93 8.79 -16.14
N ASN A 30 0.24 9.44 -16.26
CA ASN A 30 1.08 9.31 -17.45
C ASN A 30 1.85 8.00 -17.36
N TYR A 31 1.41 6.99 -18.10
CA TYR A 31 1.97 5.64 -17.98
C TYR A 31 3.40 5.53 -18.53
N ASP A 32 3.75 6.27 -19.58
CA ASP A 32 5.11 6.24 -20.11
C ASP A 32 6.11 6.73 -19.06
N LYS A 33 5.78 7.81 -18.38
CA LYS A 33 6.60 8.33 -17.29
C LYS A 33 6.64 7.35 -16.12
N LEU A 34 5.51 6.78 -15.75
CA LEU A 34 5.42 5.81 -14.67
C LEU A 34 6.32 4.59 -14.94
N PHE A 35 6.24 4.02 -16.13
CA PHE A 35 7.03 2.84 -16.47
C PHE A 35 8.53 3.14 -16.38
N LYS A 36 8.94 4.30 -16.86
CA LYS A 36 10.34 4.73 -16.80
C LYS A 36 10.83 4.89 -15.36
N GLU A 37 10.03 5.54 -14.52
CA GLU A 37 10.38 5.75 -13.11
C GLU A 37 10.33 4.44 -12.31
N TYR A 38 9.37 3.58 -12.61
CA TYR A 38 9.23 2.31 -11.91
C TYR A 38 10.43 1.39 -12.09
N ASP A 39 11.07 1.42 -13.27
CA ASP A 39 12.27 0.64 -13.51
C ASP A 39 13.40 0.97 -12.52
N LYS A 40 13.44 2.20 -12.02
CA LYS A 40 14.47 2.63 -11.06
C LYS A 40 14.32 1.97 -9.69
N ILE A 41 13.11 1.59 -9.31
CA ILE A 41 12.84 1.05 -7.97
C ILE A 41 12.44 -0.42 -7.99
N TYR A 42 12.18 -1.00 -9.16
CA TYR A 42 11.63 -2.36 -9.26
C TYR A 42 12.47 -3.41 -8.53
N ASN A 43 13.79 -3.30 -8.62
CA ASN A 43 14.73 -4.23 -7.97
C ASN A 43 15.21 -3.77 -6.60
N ASN A 44 14.69 -2.65 -6.09
CA ASN A 44 15.07 -2.18 -4.76
C ASN A 44 14.32 -3.01 -3.73
N PRO A 45 15.03 -3.77 -2.86
CA PRO A 45 14.38 -4.65 -1.88
C PRO A 45 13.59 -3.91 -0.81
N ASP A 46 13.83 -2.61 -0.63
CA ASP A 46 13.10 -1.80 0.35
C ASP A 46 11.73 -1.34 -0.15
N TYR A 47 11.45 -1.48 -1.45
CA TYR A 47 10.14 -1.17 -2.02
C TYR A 47 9.44 -2.47 -2.41
N HIS A 48 8.36 -2.77 -1.71
CA HIS A 48 7.59 -3.99 -1.94
C HIS A 48 6.15 -3.61 -2.28
N ASN A 49 5.89 -3.46 -3.57
CA ASN A 49 4.53 -3.21 -4.05
C ASN A 49 3.80 -4.54 -4.14
N ILE A 50 2.60 -4.59 -3.59
CA ILE A 50 1.76 -5.79 -3.59
C ILE A 50 0.43 -5.53 -4.28
N VAL A 51 -0.16 -6.59 -4.79
CA VAL A 51 -1.50 -6.58 -5.35
C VAL A 51 -2.32 -7.71 -4.77
N ALA A 52 -3.63 -7.49 -4.73
CA ALA A 52 -4.61 -8.53 -4.50
C ALA A 52 -5.22 -8.92 -5.84
N LYS A 53 -5.16 -10.20 -6.18
CA LYS A 53 -5.78 -10.76 -7.39
C LYS A 53 -6.93 -11.66 -7.01
N LEU A 54 -8.08 -11.41 -7.58
CA LEU A 54 -9.25 -12.26 -7.47
C LEU A 54 -9.56 -12.81 -8.87
N ASP A 55 -9.46 -14.13 -9.03
CA ASP A 55 -9.63 -14.79 -10.33
C ASP A 55 -8.76 -14.14 -11.42
N ASN A 56 -7.48 -13.92 -11.10
CA ASN A 56 -6.47 -13.29 -11.97
C ASN A 56 -6.71 -11.82 -12.29
N LYS A 57 -7.72 -11.19 -11.72
CA LYS A 57 -7.98 -9.76 -11.86
C LYS A 57 -7.42 -9.00 -10.65
N ILE A 58 -6.70 -7.92 -10.89
CA ILE A 58 -6.19 -7.08 -9.81
C ILE A 58 -7.34 -6.27 -9.24
N VAL A 59 -7.56 -6.41 -7.93
CA VAL A 59 -8.65 -5.76 -7.21
C VAL A 59 -8.16 -4.92 -6.03
N GLY A 60 -6.87 -4.94 -5.73
CA GLY A 60 -6.28 -4.13 -4.68
C GLY A 60 -4.79 -3.92 -4.89
N LEU A 61 -4.25 -2.88 -4.28
CA LEU A 61 -2.82 -2.58 -4.30
C LEU A 61 -2.40 -1.92 -3.00
N ALA A 62 -1.11 -2.03 -2.71
CA ALA A 62 -0.47 -1.27 -1.64
C ALA A 62 1.03 -1.19 -1.92
N THR A 63 1.65 -0.10 -1.47
CA THR A 63 3.10 0.03 -1.45
C THR A 63 3.59 -0.17 -0.01
N ILE A 64 4.51 -1.10 0.17
CA ILE A 64 5.19 -1.33 1.44
C ILE A 64 6.62 -0.82 1.29
N VAL A 65 7.04 0.05 2.19
CA VAL A 65 8.43 0.53 2.23
C VAL A 65 9.08 0.03 3.50
N VAL A 66 10.25 -0.59 3.35
CA VAL A 66 11.07 -1.03 4.47
C VAL A 66 11.98 0.13 4.84
N ASN A 67 11.86 0.63 6.06
CA ASN A 67 12.66 1.74 6.56
C ASN A 67 13.68 1.19 7.54
N HIS A 68 14.90 1.72 7.48
CA HIS A 68 15.99 1.33 8.37
C HIS A 68 16.30 2.48 9.31
N ASP A 69 16.17 2.22 10.60
CA ASP A 69 16.39 3.22 11.63
C ASP A 69 17.78 3.06 12.23
N ILE A 70 18.58 4.12 12.25
CA ILE A 70 19.91 4.08 12.89
C ILE A 70 19.81 3.98 14.40
N VAL A 71 18.70 4.35 14.97
CA VAL A 71 18.37 4.08 16.37
C VAL A 71 17.84 2.65 16.44
N GLU A 72 17.86 2.04 17.61
CA GLU A 72 17.41 0.65 17.79
C GLU A 72 18.17 -0.38 16.95
N GLU A 73 19.48 -0.11 16.73
CA GLU A 73 20.37 -1.05 16.05
C GLU A 73 19.97 -1.38 14.60
N LEU A 74 19.41 -0.42 13.90
CA LEU A 74 18.94 -0.56 12.52
C LEU A 74 17.79 -1.55 12.35
N LYS A 75 17.01 -1.80 13.41
CA LYS A 75 15.80 -2.60 13.26
C LYS A 75 14.86 -1.97 12.25
N PRO A 76 14.33 -2.72 11.29
CA PRO A 76 13.46 -2.15 10.29
C PRO A 76 12.07 -1.86 10.83
N PHE A 77 11.36 -0.98 10.14
CA PHE A 77 9.93 -0.80 10.30
C PHE A 77 9.30 -0.60 8.94
N LEU A 78 8.03 -0.96 8.82
CA LEU A 78 7.31 -0.80 7.56
C LEU A 78 6.45 0.45 7.57
N THR A 79 6.36 1.08 6.41
CA THR A 79 5.31 2.05 6.14
C THR A 79 4.46 1.55 4.97
N VAL A 80 3.16 1.81 5.03
CA VAL A 80 2.20 1.41 4.00
C VAL A 80 1.66 2.65 3.32
N TRP A 81 1.74 2.65 2.00
CA TRP A 81 1.31 3.77 1.16
C TRP A 81 0.35 3.29 0.08
N ASN A 82 -0.52 4.17 -0.37
CA ASN A 82 -1.37 3.95 -1.55
C ASN A 82 -2.24 2.69 -1.45
N PHE A 83 -2.58 2.28 -0.22
CA PHE A 83 -3.47 1.15 -0.03
C PHE A 83 -4.85 1.47 -0.61
N GLY A 84 -5.36 0.58 -1.43
CA GLY A 84 -6.69 0.70 -1.99
C GLY A 84 -7.23 -0.62 -2.48
N VAL A 85 -8.56 -0.75 -2.36
CA VAL A 85 -9.32 -1.86 -2.94
C VAL A 85 -10.28 -1.25 -3.95
N HIS A 86 -10.38 -1.88 -5.11
CA HIS A 86 -11.29 -1.44 -6.16
C HIS A 86 -12.72 -1.31 -5.58
N LYS A 87 -13.36 -0.19 -5.86
CA LYS A 87 -14.67 0.17 -5.27
C LYS A 87 -15.74 -0.90 -5.42
N ASP A 88 -15.71 -1.66 -6.51
CA ASP A 88 -16.69 -2.71 -6.78
C ASP A 88 -16.42 -4.01 -6.01
N TYR A 89 -15.28 -4.08 -5.32
CA TYR A 89 -14.84 -5.25 -4.57
C TYR A 89 -14.69 -4.99 -3.09
N ARG A 90 -15.16 -3.84 -2.61
CA ARG A 90 -15.12 -3.50 -1.18
C ARG A 90 -16.08 -4.36 -0.37
N ARG A 91 -15.87 -4.41 0.95
CA ARG A 91 -16.66 -5.19 1.91
C ARG A 91 -16.61 -6.70 1.68
N LYS A 92 -15.55 -7.18 1.02
CA LYS A 92 -15.30 -8.61 0.79
C LYS A 92 -14.06 -9.10 1.54
N LYS A 93 -13.62 -8.33 2.53
CA LYS A 93 -12.45 -8.63 3.37
C LYS A 93 -11.13 -8.71 2.61
N ILE A 94 -11.06 -8.14 1.42
CA ILE A 94 -9.82 -8.10 0.62
C ILE A 94 -8.77 -7.27 1.35
N GLY A 95 -9.15 -6.10 1.86
CA GLY A 95 -8.23 -5.25 2.63
C GLY A 95 -7.68 -5.95 3.86
N THR A 96 -8.52 -6.69 4.58
CA THR A 96 -8.09 -7.48 5.74
C THR A 96 -7.04 -8.52 5.33
N ARG A 97 -7.26 -9.23 4.23
CA ARG A 97 -6.31 -10.20 3.72
C ARG A 97 -5.00 -9.55 3.31
N MET A 98 -5.05 -8.36 2.70
CA MET A 98 -3.86 -7.61 2.35
C MET A 98 -3.07 -7.21 3.59
N PHE A 99 -3.73 -6.70 4.62
CA PHE A 99 -3.06 -6.31 5.86
C PHE A 99 -2.54 -7.51 6.65
N ASN A 100 -3.17 -8.66 6.57
CA ASN A 100 -2.61 -9.89 7.13
C ASN A 100 -1.28 -10.25 6.44
N TYR A 101 -1.23 -10.14 5.11
CA TYR A 101 0.03 -10.32 4.37
C TYR A 101 1.10 -9.33 4.81
N ILE A 102 0.73 -8.06 4.96
CA ILE A 102 1.67 -7.00 5.40
C ILE A 102 2.20 -7.32 6.80
N TYR A 103 1.35 -7.75 7.70
CA TYR A 103 1.75 -8.12 9.05
C TYR A 103 2.73 -9.30 9.06
N GLU A 104 2.42 -10.35 8.32
CA GLU A 104 3.31 -11.50 8.18
C GLU A 104 4.66 -11.11 7.57
N TYR A 105 4.64 -10.23 6.58
CA TYR A 105 5.86 -9.70 5.97
C TYR A 105 6.70 -8.93 6.98
N ALA A 106 6.08 -8.10 7.81
CA ALA A 106 6.74 -7.38 8.88
C ALA A 106 7.37 -8.33 9.92
N GLU A 107 6.65 -9.39 10.28
CA GLU A 107 7.18 -10.40 11.19
C GLU A 107 8.42 -11.12 10.63
N LYS A 108 8.39 -11.48 9.35
CA LYS A 108 9.54 -12.12 8.69
C LYS A 108 10.78 -11.25 8.69
N LEU A 109 10.61 -9.93 8.56
CA LEU A 109 11.71 -8.98 8.56
C LEU A 109 12.10 -8.55 9.98
N GLU A 110 11.43 -9.06 11.00
CA GLU A 110 11.64 -8.67 12.40
C GLU A 110 11.47 -7.16 12.61
N CYS A 111 10.45 -6.60 11.97
CA CYS A 111 10.14 -5.17 12.07
C CYS A 111 9.62 -4.79 13.46
N GLU A 112 9.95 -3.57 13.90
CA GLU A 112 9.48 -3.03 15.17
C GLU A 112 8.01 -2.64 15.13
N PHE A 113 7.56 -2.07 13.99
CA PHE A 113 6.18 -1.63 13.85
C PHE A 113 5.82 -1.43 12.38
N ILE A 114 4.54 -1.25 12.14
CA ILE A 114 3.99 -0.84 10.85
C ILE A 114 3.28 0.50 11.06
N ALA A 115 3.59 1.47 10.23
CA ALA A 115 2.96 2.79 10.27
C ALA A 115 2.30 3.12 8.94
N LEU A 116 1.25 3.89 8.99
CA LEU A 116 0.58 4.43 7.82
C LEU A 116 -0.08 5.76 8.17
N ILE A 117 -0.42 6.52 7.14
CA ILE A 117 -1.14 7.78 7.32
C ILE A 117 -2.51 7.62 6.66
N ALA A 118 -3.56 7.89 7.42
CA ALA A 118 -4.91 8.04 6.91
C ALA A 118 -5.27 9.52 6.90
N GLU A 119 -5.93 9.96 5.85
CA GLU A 119 -6.39 11.34 5.81
C GLU A 119 -7.37 11.63 6.95
N LYS A 120 -7.32 12.86 7.46
CA LYS A 120 -8.12 13.30 8.59
C LYS A 120 -9.62 13.04 8.40
N ASP A 121 -10.12 13.21 7.19
CA ASP A 121 -11.54 13.07 6.88
C ASP A 121 -11.94 11.65 6.48
N ASN A 122 -10.98 10.74 6.34
CA ASN A 122 -11.25 9.35 5.98
C ASN A 122 -11.61 8.54 7.23
N VAL A 123 -12.80 8.77 7.76
CA VAL A 123 -13.29 8.11 8.98
C VAL A 123 -13.44 6.60 8.77
N ILE A 124 -13.92 6.19 7.62
CA ILE A 124 -14.09 4.75 7.29
C ILE A 124 -12.75 4.03 7.30
N GLY A 125 -11.73 4.61 6.66
CA GLY A 125 -10.38 4.05 6.67
C GLY A 125 -9.79 3.99 8.07
N GLN A 126 -9.95 5.04 8.85
CA GLN A 126 -9.46 5.08 10.24
C GLN A 126 -10.09 3.96 11.08
N LYS A 127 -11.40 3.76 10.98
CA LYS A 127 -12.07 2.66 11.68
C LYS A 127 -11.58 1.29 11.23
N PHE A 128 -11.32 1.15 9.93
CA PHE A 128 -10.76 -0.08 9.39
C PHE A 128 -9.40 -0.40 10.02
N TYR A 129 -8.50 0.58 10.06
CA TYR A 129 -7.18 0.38 10.66
C TYR A 129 -7.26 0.09 12.16
N GLU A 130 -8.12 0.78 12.87
CA GLU A 130 -8.35 0.52 14.29
C GLU A 130 -8.87 -0.90 14.53
N SER A 131 -9.75 -1.40 13.64
CA SER A 131 -10.24 -2.78 13.73
C SER A 131 -9.14 -3.83 13.54
N LEU A 132 -8.04 -3.47 12.89
CA LEU A 132 -6.88 -4.34 12.69
C LEU A 132 -5.83 -4.21 13.79
N GLY A 133 -6.09 -3.39 14.81
CA GLY A 133 -5.18 -3.21 15.94
C GLY A 133 -4.24 -2.02 15.82
N TYR A 134 -4.37 -1.21 14.78
CA TYR A 134 -3.60 0.04 14.68
C TYR A 134 -4.20 1.09 15.61
N TYR A 135 -3.35 1.87 16.25
CA TYR A 135 -3.81 2.99 17.06
C TYR A 135 -3.27 4.30 16.52
N LYS A 136 -3.98 5.39 16.80
CA LYS A 136 -3.63 6.70 16.26
C LYS A 136 -2.39 7.28 16.91
N GLN A 137 -1.49 7.76 16.07
CA GLN A 137 -0.40 8.66 16.44
C GLN A 137 -0.64 9.99 15.72
N VAL A 138 -0.02 11.06 16.19
CA VAL A 138 -0.15 12.37 15.53
C VAL A 138 1.00 12.53 14.55
N GLY A 139 0.67 12.64 13.26
CA GLY A 139 1.62 12.93 12.20
C GLY A 139 1.41 14.33 11.66
N PHE A 140 2.44 14.88 11.03
CA PHE A 140 2.39 16.21 10.42
C PHE A 140 2.85 16.12 8.98
N VAL A 141 2.14 16.81 8.08
CA VAL A 141 2.44 16.86 6.66
C VAL A 141 2.61 18.32 6.24
N LYS A 142 3.70 18.61 5.52
CA LYS A 142 3.89 19.90 4.88
C LYS A 142 4.03 19.66 3.39
N LEU A 143 3.14 20.26 2.60
CA LEU A 143 3.15 20.06 1.15
C LEU A 143 4.26 20.89 0.50
N ILE A 144 5.03 20.26 -0.38
CA ILE A 144 6.00 20.95 -1.24
C ILE A 144 5.32 21.33 -2.55
N ASN A 145 4.60 20.39 -3.17
CA ASN A 145 3.76 20.67 -4.33
C ASN A 145 2.33 20.98 -3.88
N LYS A 146 2.04 22.27 -3.77
CA LYS A 146 0.74 22.75 -3.26
C LYS A 146 -0.42 22.54 -4.22
N GLU A 147 -0.14 22.30 -5.48
CA GLU A 147 -1.19 22.07 -6.49
C GLU A 147 -1.76 20.66 -6.41
N LYS A 148 -1.07 19.73 -5.74
CA LYS A 148 -1.45 18.33 -5.67
C LYS A 148 -2.62 18.07 -4.72
N TRP A 149 -2.85 18.97 -3.76
CA TRP A 149 -3.79 18.72 -2.65
C TRP A 149 -4.82 19.82 -2.52
#